data_850518372a899811209296ab86cb2664
#
_entry.id   850518372a899811209296ab86cb2664
#
_cell.length_a   1.000
_cell.length_b   1.000
_cell.length_c   1.000
_cell.angle_alpha   90.00
_cell.angle_beta   90.00
_cell.angle_gamma   90.00
#
_symmetry.space_group_name_H-M   'P 1'
#
loop_
_entity.id
_entity.type
_entity.pdbx_description
1 polymer ?
#
loop_
_entity_poly.entity_id
_entity_poly.type
_entity_poly.pdbx_seq_one_letter_code
_entity_poly.pdbx_strand_id
1 'polypeptide(L)'
;MGITNEMSLEFDARTCNEGFARVAVAAFVTQLNPTLEEVADIKTAVSEAITNSIIHGYEYDAKKIRIDCAVRQREFFVDVIDYGKGIADIEKAMEPMFTTKPEKDRAGMGFAFMEAFMDEVEVESEPDKGCIVHMKKKIGIDINQYE
;
A
#
# COMPACT_ATOMS: atom_id res chain seq x y z
N MET A 1 -18.69 -18.49 6.99
CA MET A 1 -18.55 -17.04 7.08
C MET A 1 -17.13 -16.67 7.46
N GLY A 2 -16.59 -15.69 6.82
CA GLY A 2 -15.26 -15.19 7.15
C GLY A 2 -15.28 -14.10 8.21
N ILE A 3 -14.10 -13.78 8.72
CA ILE A 3 -13.90 -12.66 9.62
C ILE A 3 -14.04 -11.36 8.82
N THR A 4 -14.76 -10.38 9.38
CA THR A 4 -14.78 -9.02 8.87
C THR A 4 -14.25 -8.11 9.97
N ASN A 5 -13.19 -7.41 9.67
CA ASN A 5 -12.52 -6.54 10.64
C ASN A 5 -11.88 -5.36 9.91
N GLU A 6 -11.77 -4.24 10.57
CA GLU A 6 -11.23 -3.01 9.98
C GLU A 6 -10.28 -2.32 10.96
N MET A 7 -9.32 -1.60 10.41
CA MET A 7 -8.38 -0.80 11.16
C MET A 7 -8.04 0.46 10.37
N SER A 8 -7.88 1.59 11.05
CA SER A 8 -7.31 2.81 10.48
C SER A 8 -6.10 3.23 11.28
N LEU A 9 -5.09 3.73 10.59
CA LEU A 9 -3.84 4.19 11.16
C LEU A 9 -3.46 5.51 10.50
N GLU A 10 -3.16 6.53 11.29
CA GLU A 10 -2.69 7.81 10.77
C GLU A 10 -1.38 8.19 11.43
N PHE A 11 -0.43 8.70 10.64
CA PHE A 11 0.89 9.04 11.12
C PHE A 11 1.52 10.15 10.28
N ASP A 12 2.54 10.78 10.83
CA ASP A 12 3.28 11.81 10.08
C ASP A 12 4.05 11.19 8.91
N ALA A 13 4.03 11.86 7.77
CA ALA A 13 4.67 11.40 6.53
C ALA A 13 6.20 11.56 6.61
N ARG A 14 6.81 10.83 7.53
CA ARG A 14 8.26 10.80 7.76
C ARG A 14 8.80 9.43 7.38
N THR A 15 9.99 9.39 6.81
CA THR A 15 10.61 8.12 6.40
C THR A 15 10.78 7.16 7.56
N CYS A 16 10.99 7.66 8.80
CA CYS A 16 11.11 6.82 9.98
C CYS A 16 9.81 6.09 10.34
N ASN A 17 8.65 6.56 9.87
CA ASN A 17 7.37 5.93 10.15
C ASN A 17 6.98 4.84 9.15
N GLU A 18 7.70 4.73 8.05
CA GLU A 18 7.43 3.69 7.04
C GLU A 18 7.60 2.29 7.65
N GLY A 19 8.68 2.04 8.38
CA GLY A 19 8.90 0.75 9.01
C GLY A 19 7.84 0.40 10.05
N PHE A 20 7.46 1.37 10.88
CA PHE A 20 6.38 1.17 11.84
C PHE A 20 5.06 0.83 11.15
N ALA A 21 4.69 1.58 10.13
CA ALA A 21 3.42 1.40 9.45
C ALA A 21 3.33 0.03 8.76
N ARG A 22 4.39 -0.38 8.10
CA ARG A 22 4.43 -1.68 7.42
C ARG A 22 4.30 -2.84 8.42
N VAL A 23 4.91 -2.73 9.59
CA VAL A 23 4.79 -3.74 10.63
C VAL A 23 3.37 -3.77 11.20
N ALA A 24 2.75 -2.62 11.40
CA ALA A 24 1.37 -2.54 11.90
C ALA A 24 0.40 -3.23 10.92
N VAL A 25 0.56 -2.99 9.61
CA VAL A 25 -0.26 -3.64 8.59
C VAL A 25 -0.02 -5.15 8.57
N ALA A 26 1.23 -5.58 8.64
CA ALA A 26 1.57 -7.00 8.69
C ALA A 26 0.95 -7.69 9.91
N ALA A 27 1.00 -7.02 11.07
CA ALA A 27 0.38 -7.55 12.29
C ALA A 27 -1.15 -7.72 12.13
N PHE A 28 -1.79 -6.74 11.49
CA PHE A 28 -3.23 -6.80 11.25
C PHE A 28 -3.62 -8.00 10.37
N VAL A 29 -2.86 -8.28 9.33
CA VAL A 29 -3.19 -9.35 8.38
C VAL A 29 -2.95 -10.75 8.96
N THR A 30 -2.23 -10.87 10.07
CA THR A 30 -1.95 -12.19 10.69
C THR A 30 -3.22 -12.95 11.06
N GLN A 31 -4.34 -12.25 11.27
CA GLN A 31 -5.61 -12.91 11.56
C GLN A 31 -6.10 -13.81 10.42
N LEU A 32 -5.57 -13.67 9.22
CA LEU A 32 -5.89 -14.53 8.08
C LEU A 32 -4.90 -15.70 7.90
N ASN A 33 -3.97 -15.88 8.82
CA ASN A 33 -2.93 -16.92 8.76
C ASN A 33 -2.15 -16.90 7.44
N PRO A 34 -1.53 -15.77 7.08
CA PRO A 34 -0.77 -15.67 5.84
C PRO A 34 0.51 -16.50 5.90
N THR A 35 1.04 -16.86 4.72
CA THR A 35 2.39 -17.42 4.62
C THR A 35 3.40 -16.32 4.86
N LEU A 36 4.66 -16.70 5.14
CA LEU A 36 5.74 -15.72 5.26
C LEU A 36 5.95 -14.93 3.97
N GLU A 37 5.78 -15.57 2.81
CA GLU A 37 5.87 -14.92 1.52
C GLU A 37 4.77 -13.88 1.34
N GLU A 38 3.53 -14.22 1.70
CA GLU A 38 2.40 -13.27 1.63
C GLU A 38 2.62 -12.06 2.53
N VAL A 39 3.13 -12.27 3.74
CA VAL A 39 3.46 -11.17 4.65
C VAL A 39 4.54 -10.27 4.05
N ALA A 40 5.60 -10.87 3.50
CA ALA A 40 6.69 -10.11 2.87
C ALA A 40 6.19 -9.29 1.68
N ASP A 41 5.33 -9.88 0.86
CA ASP A 41 4.74 -9.21 -0.30
C ASP A 41 3.90 -7.99 0.11
N ILE A 42 3.07 -8.16 1.14
CA ILE A 42 2.24 -7.06 1.67
C ILE A 42 3.12 -5.95 2.24
N LYS A 43 4.13 -6.31 3.02
CA LYS A 43 5.05 -5.32 3.60
C LYS A 43 5.75 -4.52 2.51
N THR A 44 6.20 -5.17 1.45
CA THR A 44 6.87 -4.50 0.33
C THR A 44 5.91 -3.57 -0.39
N ALA A 45 4.71 -4.03 -0.73
CA ALA A 45 3.72 -3.21 -1.43
C ALA A 45 3.32 -1.97 -0.61
N VAL A 46 3.08 -2.15 0.68
CA VAL A 46 2.72 -1.04 1.58
C VAL A 46 3.89 -0.04 1.72
N SER A 47 5.11 -0.55 1.87
CA SER A 47 6.31 0.31 1.92
C SER A 47 6.44 1.17 0.67
N GLU A 48 6.22 0.58 -0.51
CA GLU A 48 6.31 1.33 -1.76
C GLU A 48 5.24 2.42 -1.85
N ALA A 49 4.01 2.11 -1.44
CA ALA A 49 2.92 3.10 -1.44
C ALA A 49 3.21 4.25 -0.48
N ILE A 50 3.72 3.97 0.72
CA ILE A 50 4.08 4.99 1.71
C ILE A 50 5.23 5.85 1.19
N THR A 51 6.25 5.22 0.63
CA THR A 51 7.42 5.92 0.08
C THR A 51 7.00 6.86 -1.05
N ASN A 52 6.11 6.40 -1.93
CA ASN A 52 5.58 7.26 -3.00
C ASN A 52 4.83 8.46 -2.45
N SER A 53 4.03 8.30 -1.40
CA SER A 53 3.34 9.42 -0.76
C SER A 53 4.31 10.44 -0.18
N ILE A 54 5.38 9.98 0.47
CA ILE A 54 6.39 10.86 1.05
C ILE A 54 7.16 11.62 -0.02
N ILE A 55 7.65 10.91 -1.03
CA ILE A 55 8.53 11.50 -2.06
C ILE A 55 7.74 12.35 -3.06
N HIS A 56 6.69 11.78 -3.64
CA HIS A 56 5.97 12.37 -4.76
C HIS A 56 4.71 13.13 -4.35
N GLY A 57 3.99 12.66 -3.33
CA GLY A 57 2.79 13.32 -2.84
C GLY A 57 3.12 14.57 -2.03
N TYR A 58 4.00 14.42 -1.06
CA TYR A 58 4.32 15.48 -0.10
C TYR A 58 5.68 16.14 -0.31
N GLU A 59 6.52 15.58 -1.16
CA GLU A 59 7.86 16.12 -1.42
C GLU A 59 8.64 16.35 -0.11
N TYR A 60 8.55 15.38 0.81
CA TYR A 60 9.18 15.40 2.14
C TYR A 60 8.60 16.45 3.10
N ASP A 61 7.45 17.06 2.77
CA ASP A 61 6.73 17.91 3.71
C ASP A 61 6.00 17.02 4.73
N ALA A 62 6.13 17.32 6.02
CA ALA A 62 5.63 16.45 7.08
C ALA A 62 4.13 16.62 7.29
N LYS A 63 3.33 16.08 6.39
CA LYS A 63 1.87 15.99 6.50
C LYS A 63 1.49 14.59 6.98
N LYS A 64 0.21 14.27 6.96
CA LYS A 64 -0.27 12.98 7.45
C LYS A 64 -0.49 11.97 6.31
N ILE A 65 -0.18 10.72 6.60
CA ILE A 65 -0.60 9.58 5.78
C ILE A 65 -1.58 8.77 6.60
N ARG A 66 -2.65 8.33 5.98
CA ARG A 66 -3.63 7.45 6.59
C ARG A 66 -3.62 6.10 5.87
N ILE A 67 -3.69 5.03 6.63
CA ILE A 67 -3.82 3.68 6.09
C ILE A 67 -5.09 3.08 6.65
N ASP A 68 -5.97 2.61 5.77
CA ASP A 68 -7.18 1.88 6.14
C ASP A 68 -7.01 0.44 5.70
N CYS A 69 -7.20 -0.50 6.61
CA CYS A 69 -7.12 -1.93 6.34
C CYS A 69 -8.45 -2.59 6.65
N ALA A 70 -8.78 -3.61 5.88
CA ALA A 70 -9.94 -4.45 6.14
C ALA A 70 -9.64 -5.89 5.76
N VAL A 71 -10.26 -6.83 6.45
CA VAL A 71 -10.27 -8.24 6.07
C VAL A 71 -11.71 -8.68 5.94
N ARG A 72 -12.01 -9.43 4.87
CA ARG A 72 -13.33 -10.02 4.62
C ARG A 72 -13.11 -11.40 4.04
N GLN A 73 -13.54 -12.43 4.77
CA GLN A 73 -13.25 -13.81 4.38
C GLN A 73 -11.72 -13.98 4.25
N ARG A 74 -11.24 -14.40 3.09
CA ARG A 74 -9.80 -14.60 2.84
C ARG A 74 -9.16 -13.42 2.11
N GLU A 75 -9.86 -12.29 1.99
CA GLU A 75 -9.36 -11.13 1.27
C GLU A 75 -8.88 -10.03 2.21
N PHE A 76 -7.72 -9.51 1.91
CA PHE A 76 -7.12 -8.38 2.61
C PHE A 76 -7.15 -7.15 1.71
N PHE A 77 -7.64 -6.04 2.26
CA PHE A 77 -7.71 -4.74 1.58
C PHE A 77 -6.87 -3.74 2.36
N VAL A 78 -6.09 -2.96 1.64
CA VAL A 78 -5.35 -1.85 2.24
C VAL A 78 -5.40 -0.64 1.33
N ASP A 79 -5.76 0.52 1.90
CA ASP A 79 -5.74 1.79 1.22
C ASP A 79 -4.66 2.66 1.85
N VAL A 80 -3.79 3.23 1.03
CA VAL A 80 -2.78 4.19 1.48
C VAL A 80 -3.20 5.55 0.93
N ILE A 81 -3.50 6.48 1.83
CA ILE A 81 -4.14 7.76 1.52
C ILE A 81 -3.21 8.90 1.87
N ASP A 82 -2.93 9.77 0.91
CA ASP A 82 -2.27 11.04 1.18
C ASP A 82 -3.11 12.20 0.64
N TYR A 83 -2.84 13.39 1.15
CA TYR A 83 -3.54 14.61 0.80
C TYR A 83 -2.60 15.58 0.09
N GLY A 84 -1.63 15.05 -0.65
CA GLY A 84 -0.59 15.82 -1.31
C GLY A 84 -1.01 16.37 -2.67
N LYS A 85 -0.03 16.50 -3.56
CA LYS A 85 -0.25 17.11 -4.87
C LYS A 85 -0.99 16.23 -5.88
N GLY A 86 -1.14 14.94 -5.58
CA GLY A 86 -1.78 14.00 -6.48
C GLY A 86 -0.90 13.60 -7.66
N ILE A 87 -1.48 12.83 -8.56
CA ILE A 87 -0.83 12.32 -9.77
C ILE A 87 -1.60 12.85 -10.98
N ALA A 88 -0.92 13.56 -11.88
CA ALA A 88 -1.56 14.14 -13.04
C ALA A 88 -1.89 13.11 -14.12
N ASP A 89 -1.04 12.10 -14.28
CA ASP A 89 -1.22 11.04 -15.27
C ASP A 89 -0.98 9.68 -14.60
N ILE A 90 -2.07 9.05 -14.16
CA ILE A 90 -2.02 7.80 -13.42
C ILE A 90 -1.46 6.66 -14.28
N GLU A 91 -1.89 6.56 -15.54
CA GLU A 91 -1.43 5.48 -16.42
C GLU A 91 0.09 5.54 -16.59
N LYS A 92 0.63 6.73 -16.82
CA LYS A 92 2.06 6.92 -16.97
C LYS A 92 2.81 6.66 -15.67
N ALA A 93 2.25 7.07 -14.54
CA ALA A 93 2.87 6.85 -13.22
C ALA A 93 2.99 5.36 -12.90
N MET A 94 2.11 4.52 -13.42
CA MET A 94 2.15 3.08 -13.19
C MET A 94 3.08 2.33 -14.15
N GLU A 95 3.60 2.99 -15.17
CA GLU A 95 4.58 2.38 -16.07
C GLU A 95 5.88 2.06 -15.32
N PRO A 96 6.49 0.88 -15.55
CA PRO A 96 7.79 0.58 -14.98
C PRO A 96 8.82 1.64 -15.33
N MET A 97 9.69 1.97 -14.39
CA MET A 97 10.79 2.95 -14.53
C MET A 97 10.35 4.41 -14.58
N PHE A 98 9.03 4.71 -14.53
CA PHE A 98 8.60 6.10 -14.46
C PHE A 98 8.80 6.66 -13.05
N THR A 99 9.36 7.88 -12.96
CA THR A 99 9.45 8.63 -11.71
C THR A 99 9.60 10.11 -12.00
N THR A 100 9.00 10.96 -11.13
CA THR A 100 9.18 12.41 -11.15
C THR A 100 10.46 12.84 -10.43
N LYS A 101 11.06 11.93 -9.64
CA LYS A 101 12.26 12.19 -8.82
C LYS A 101 13.27 11.06 -9.00
N PRO A 102 13.91 10.95 -10.20
CA PRO A 102 14.76 9.79 -10.48
C PRO A 102 15.88 9.55 -9.48
N GLU A 103 16.44 10.61 -8.92
CA GLU A 103 17.56 10.52 -7.97
C GLU A 103 17.12 10.07 -6.56
N LYS A 104 15.80 10.06 -6.28
CA LYS A 104 15.25 9.74 -4.95
C LYS A 104 14.38 8.50 -4.94
N ASP A 105 13.86 8.11 -6.10
CA ASP A 105 13.02 6.93 -6.23
C ASP A 105 13.87 5.73 -6.64
N ARG A 106 13.40 4.54 -6.29
CA ARG A 106 14.10 3.29 -6.60
C ARG A 106 13.85 2.87 -8.04
N ALA A 107 14.45 3.57 -8.98
CA ALA A 107 14.37 3.32 -10.41
C ALA A 107 12.92 3.34 -10.97
N GLY A 108 12.00 4.05 -10.29
CA GLY A 108 10.63 4.18 -10.76
C GLY A 108 9.82 2.89 -10.74
N MET A 109 10.17 1.95 -9.85
CA MET A 109 9.54 0.62 -9.81
C MET A 109 8.43 0.48 -8.76
N GLY A 110 8.09 1.55 -8.03
CA GLY A 110 7.13 1.49 -6.91
C GLY A 110 5.80 0.84 -7.26
N PHE A 111 5.10 1.34 -8.30
CA PHE A 111 3.81 0.75 -8.70
C PHE A 111 3.98 -0.64 -9.32
N ALA A 112 5.07 -0.89 -10.02
CA ALA A 112 5.35 -2.22 -10.57
C ALA A 112 5.52 -3.25 -9.44
N PHE A 113 6.20 -2.90 -8.34
CA PHE A 113 6.31 -3.78 -7.19
C PHE A 113 4.95 -4.02 -6.52
N MET A 114 4.13 -2.97 -6.38
CA MET A 114 2.80 -3.13 -5.82
C MET A 114 1.97 -4.12 -6.66
N GLU A 115 1.98 -3.97 -7.98
CA GLU A 115 1.25 -4.86 -8.88
C GLU A 115 1.81 -6.29 -8.90
N ALA A 116 3.12 -6.44 -8.71
CA ALA A 116 3.76 -7.75 -8.66
C ALA A 116 3.37 -8.55 -7.41
N PHE A 117 3.18 -7.86 -6.28
CA PHE A 117 2.99 -8.51 -4.98
C PHE A 117 1.53 -8.53 -4.50
N MET A 118 0.67 -7.70 -5.06
CA MET A 118 -0.75 -7.67 -4.72
C MET A 118 -1.58 -8.19 -5.89
N ASP A 119 -2.78 -8.68 -5.59
CA ASP A 119 -3.68 -9.20 -6.64
C ASP A 119 -4.30 -8.07 -7.46
N GLU A 120 -4.60 -6.95 -6.82
CA GLU A 120 -5.14 -5.78 -7.49
C GLU A 120 -4.53 -4.51 -6.91
N VAL A 121 -4.25 -3.55 -7.77
CA VAL A 121 -3.83 -2.21 -7.39
C VAL A 121 -4.62 -1.20 -8.21
N GLU A 122 -5.34 -0.30 -7.53
CA GLU A 122 -6.05 0.80 -8.16
C GLU A 122 -5.62 2.11 -7.54
N VAL A 123 -5.45 3.13 -8.36
CA VAL A 123 -5.03 4.46 -7.90
C VAL A 123 -6.13 5.47 -8.22
N GLU A 124 -6.57 6.20 -7.20
CA GLU A 124 -7.46 7.35 -7.35
C GLU A 124 -6.66 8.59 -7.00
N SER A 125 -6.63 9.54 -7.92
CA SER A 125 -5.88 10.78 -7.68
C SER A 125 -6.40 11.90 -8.56
N GLU A 126 -6.35 13.12 -8.01
CA GLU A 126 -6.58 14.35 -8.76
C GLU A 126 -5.46 15.33 -8.40
N PRO A 127 -5.00 16.16 -9.35
CA PRO A 127 -4.00 17.17 -9.04
C PRO A 127 -4.44 18.02 -7.84
N ASP A 128 -3.54 18.22 -6.89
CA ASP A 128 -3.71 19.01 -5.66
C ASP A 128 -4.75 18.48 -4.66
N LYS A 129 -5.29 17.29 -4.90
CA LYS A 129 -6.28 16.66 -3.98
C LYS A 129 -5.78 15.39 -3.32
N GLY A 130 -4.54 15.01 -3.58
CA GLY A 130 -3.95 13.83 -2.98
C GLY A 130 -4.15 12.57 -3.81
N CYS A 131 -3.85 11.45 -3.18
CA CYS A 131 -3.81 10.15 -3.85
C CYS A 131 -4.29 9.07 -2.89
N ILE A 132 -5.08 8.13 -3.41
CA ILE A 132 -5.43 6.92 -2.68
C ILE A 132 -4.95 5.74 -3.51
N VAL A 133 -4.12 4.89 -2.92
CA VAL A 133 -3.69 3.64 -3.54
C VAL A 133 -4.48 2.51 -2.87
N HIS A 134 -5.38 1.90 -3.62
CA HIS A 134 -6.17 0.75 -3.16
C HIS A 134 -5.47 -0.54 -3.57
N MET A 135 -5.21 -1.41 -2.62
CA MET A 135 -4.58 -2.70 -2.89
C MET A 135 -5.38 -3.82 -2.25
N LYS A 136 -5.39 -4.96 -2.91
CA LYS A 136 -6.13 -6.14 -2.47
C LYS A 136 -5.29 -7.39 -2.69
N LYS A 137 -5.37 -8.32 -1.75
CA LYS A 137 -4.69 -9.61 -1.86
C LYS A 137 -5.51 -10.69 -1.19
N LYS A 138 -5.68 -11.81 -1.88
CA LYS A 138 -6.27 -13.01 -1.30
C LYS A 138 -5.21 -13.72 -0.48
N ILE A 139 -5.51 -14.01 0.78
CA ILE A 139 -4.54 -14.50 1.74
C ILE A 139 -4.83 -15.93 2.15
N GLY A 140 -3.77 -16.74 2.16
CA GLY A 140 -3.78 -18.06 2.73
C GLY A 140 -4.62 -19.05 1.95
N ILE A 141 -4.76 -20.21 2.54
CA ILE A 141 -5.52 -21.31 2.00
C ILE A 141 -6.62 -21.63 3.01
N ASP A 142 -7.86 -21.73 2.52
CA ASP A 142 -8.93 -22.22 3.37
C ASP A 142 -8.66 -23.71 3.61
N ILE A 143 -8.34 -24.05 4.84
CA ILE A 143 -8.00 -25.40 5.24
C ILE A 143 -9.12 -26.40 4.90
N ASN A 144 -10.36 -25.94 4.86
CA ASN A 144 -11.51 -26.76 4.52
C ASN A 144 -11.55 -27.20 3.06
N GLN A 145 -10.76 -26.57 2.20
CA GLN A 145 -10.68 -26.95 0.78
C GLN A 145 -9.91 -28.25 0.56
N TYR A 146 -9.21 -28.75 1.58
CA TYR A 146 -8.37 -29.93 1.45
C TYR A 146 -8.91 -31.15 2.22
N GLU A 147 -10.08 -31.02 2.80
CA GLU A 147 -10.73 -32.12 3.52
C GLU A 147 -11.75 -32.86 2.68
#